data_0b5c5f983709b77f3d38100503c0c0ac
#
_entry.id   0b5c5f983709b77f3d38100503c0c0ac
#
_cell.length_a   1.000
_cell.length_b   1.000
_cell.length_c   1.000
_cell.angle_alpha   90.00
_cell.angle_beta   90.00
_cell.angle_gamma   90.00
#
_symmetry.space_group_name_H-M   'P 1'
#
loop_
_entity.id
_entity.type
_entity.pdbx_description
1 polymer ?
#
loop_
_entity_poly.entity_id
_entity_poly.type
_entity_poly.pdbx_seq_one_letter_code
_entity_poly.pdbx_strand_id
1 'polypeptide(L)'
;EDSVDLKKVTLPDGVTKIGPSAFYGCSKLTTVNIPAKLEEIDDYTFSGCTQLTDIKLSESVTYVGESAFEGCSNLNSVTLSENTETIGDCAFYECDSLYSINLENVSQIGAGAFVYCANLDDIDLTNCSLIGENAFSVCQSLINIKFPDSIYSIPQTAFEYTLWEQSAPDGVLYAGDFAYKIIGDFTDSTLTFKDNTYAINDDFLSYNEYVKKINLPDSLTSIGASAFE
;
A
#
# COMPACT_ATOMS: atom_id res chain seq x y z
N GLU A 1 27.34 -6.35 8.91
CA GLU A 1 27.27 -7.53 9.80
C GLU A 1 26.48 -7.13 11.05
N ASP A 2 25.51 -7.93 11.40
CA ASP A 2 24.42 -7.70 12.34
C ASP A 2 24.87 -7.13 13.69
N SER A 3 24.65 -5.83 13.92
CA SER A 3 24.83 -5.23 15.25
C SER A 3 23.63 -5.56 16.14
N VAL A 4 23.43 -6.88 16.37
CA VAL A 4 22.28 -7.43 17.11
C VAL A 4 22.08 -6.85 18.52
N ASP A 5 23.06 -6.15 19.08
CA ASP A 5 22.99 -5.54 20.41
C ASP A 5 22.76 -4.01 20.42
N LEU A 6 22.68 -3.38 19.23
CA LEU A 6 22.43 -1.95 19.09
C LEU A 6 20.99 -1.62 19.49
N LYS A 7 20.79 -0.84 20.56
CA LYS A 7 19.45 -0.52 21.10
C LYS A 7 18.97 0.88 20.75
N LYS A 8 19.89 1.81 20.60
CA LYS A 8 19.59 3.22 20.34
C LYS A 8 20.66 3.86 19.48
N VAL A 9 20.24 4.62 18.49
CA VAL A 9 21.12 5.44 17.66
C VAL A 9 20.65 6.89 17.75
N THR A 10 21.62 7.80 17.89
CA THR A 10 21.37 9.24 17.76
C THR A 10 22.27 9.77 16.64
N LEU A 11 21.66 10.07 15.52
CA LEU A 11 22.34 10.61 14.36
C LEU A 11 22.48 12.13 14.50
N PRO A 12 23.68 12.70 14.23
CA PRO A 12 23.89 14.14 14.21
C PRO A 12 23.02 14.83 13.14
N ASP A 13 22.56 16.06 13.40
CA ASP A 13 21.71 16.84 12.49
C ASP A 13 22.36 17.13 11.12
N GLY A 14 23.69 17.01 11.05
CA GLY A 14 24.46 17.21 9.82
C GLY A 14 24.48 16.02 8.87
N VAL A 15 23.94 14.88 9.26
CA VAL A 15 23.87 13.68 8.39
C VAL A 15 22.87 13.93 7.26
N THR A 16 23.34 13.77 6.02
CA THR A 16 22.53 13.95 4.80
C THR A 16 22.29 12.66 4.05
N LYS A 17 22.98 11.58 4.41
CA LYS A 17 22.81 10.26 3.81
C LYS A 17 23.04 9.16 4.82
N ILE A 18 22.15 8.17 4.79
CA ILE A 18 22.28 6.86 5.42
C ILE A 18 22.26 5.87 4.26
N GLY A 19 23.33 5.11 4.07
CA GLY A 19 23.40 4.19 2.92
C GLY A 19 22.49 2.97 3.08
N PRO A 20 22.29 2.22 2.00
CA PRO A 20 21.43 1.04 2.01
C PRO A 20 21.92 0.03 3.06
N SER A 21 20.98 -0.66 3.70
CA SER A 21 21.23 -1.67 4.73
C SER A 21 22.02 -1.18 5.96
N ALA A 22 22.11 0.15 6.21
CA ALA A 22 22.97 0.70 7.28
C ALA A 22 22.63 0.17 8.68
N PHE A 23 21.36 -0.17 8.93
CA PHE A 23 20.87 -0.76 10.19
C PHE A 23 20.18 -2.10 9.96
N TYR A 24 20.47 -2.77 8.83
CA TYR A 24 19.91 -4.07 8.52
C TYR A 24 20.15 -5.08 9.66
N GLY A 25 19.11 -5.78 10.09
CA GLY A 25 19.19 -6.79 11.13
C GLY A 25 19.47 -6.26 12.54
N CYS A 26 19.41 -4.93 12.78
CA CYS A 26 19.56 -4.37 14.12
C CYS A 26 18.34 -4.70 15.00
N SER A 27 18.14 -5.99 15.29
CA SER A 27 16.92 -6.55 15.89
C SER A 27 16.59 -6.01 17.30
N LYS A 28 17.56 -5.37 18.01
CA LYS A 28 17.33 -4.73 19.31
C LYS A 28 17.18 -3.22 19.24
N LEU A 29 17.23 -2.62 18.04
CA LEU A 29 17.09 -1.18 17.86
C LEU A 29 15.65 -0.77 18.17
N THR A 30 15.48 0.03 19.21
CA THR A 30 14.17 0.53 19.66
C THR A 30 13.93 1.98 19.24
N THR A 31 14.99 2.76 19.03
CA THR A 31 14.87 4.20 18.77
C THR A 31 16.00 4.69 17.88
N VAL A 32 15.63 5.42 16.85
CA VAL A 32 16.53 6.19 15.98
C VAL A 32 15.86 7.53 15.63
N ASN A 33 16.63 8.61 15.60
CA ASN A 33 16.13 9.87 15.04
C ASN A 33 16.48 9.95 13.54
N ILE A 34 15.59 10.56 12.76
CA ILE A 34 15.85 10.85 11.35
C ILE A 34 16.33 12.30 11.24
N PRO A 35 17.58 12.53 10.76
CA PRO A 35 18.15 13.87 10.65
C PRO A 35 17.36 14.77 9.69
N ALA A 36 17.30 16.07 10.03
CA ALA A 36 16.49 17.04 9.30
C ALA A 36 16.89 17.28 7.83
N LYS A 37 18.08 16.82 7.42
CA LYS A 37 18.60 16.97 6.06
C LYS A 37 18.67 15.67 5.28
N LEU A 38 18.09 14.59 5.82
CA LEU A 38 18.03 13.31 5.14
C LEU A 38 16.90 13.35 4.10
N GLU A 39 17.21 13.10 2.85
CA GLU A 39 16.25 13.21 1.73
C GLU A 39 15.55 11.89 1.42
N GLU A 40 16.15 10.76 1.82
CA GLU A 40 15.64 9.41 1.56
C GLU A 40 15.92 8.45 2.72
N ILE A 41 15.04 7.47 2.91
CA ILE A 41 15.36 6.24 3.63
C ILE A 41 15.73 5.23 2.55
N ASP A 42 17.02 4.92 2.42
CA ASP A 42 17.58 4.06 1.38
C ASP A 42 17.13 2.59 1.56
N ASP A 43 17.33 1.75 0.54
CA ASP A 43 16.88 0.36 0.50
C ASP A 43 17.42 -0.44 1.70
N TYR A 44 16.57 -1.28 2.29
CA TYR A 44 16.87 -2.17 3.42
C TYR A 44 17.42 -1.46 4.68
N THR A 45 17.35 -0.13 4.76
CA THR A 45 18.02 0.65 5.81
C THR A 45 17.69 0.16 7.21
N PHE A 46 16.44 -0.15 7.53
CA PHE A 46 15.98 -0.66 8.82
C PHE A 46 15.33 -2.05 8.73
N SER A 47 15.55 -2.78 7.62
CA SER A 47 15.00 -4.12 7.47
C SER A 47 15.44 -5.04 8.62
N GLY A 48 14.51 -5.76 9.23
CA GLY A 48 14.75 -6.64 10.39
C GLY A 48 14.98 -5.91 11.72
N CYS A 49 14.69 -4.60 11.83
CA CYS A 49 14.71 -3.89 13.11
C CYS A 49 13.47 -4.23 13.94
N THR A 50 13.36 -5.49 14.38
CA THR A 50 12.13 -6.05 14.97
C THR A 50 11.66 -5.37 16.26
N GLN A 51 12.52 -4.62 16.98
CA GLN A 51 12.16 -3.90 18.20
C GLN A 51 11.88 -2.41 17.97
N LEU A 52 11.96 -1.92 16.73
CA LEU A 52 11.58 -0.54 16.42
C LEU A 52 10.06 -0.41 16.53
N THR A 53 9.58 0.55 17.34
CA THR A 53 8.15 0.69 17.64
C THR A 53 7.47 1.85 16.91
N ASP A 54 8.20 2.95 16.75
CA ASP A 54 7.67 4.15 16.13
C ASP A 54 8.79 4.87 15.38
N ILE A 55 8.45 5.46 14.24
CA ILE A 55 9.37 6.30 13.49
C ILE A 55 8.67 7.52 12.93
N LYS A 56 9.35 8.67 13.04
CA LYS A 56 8.92 9.90 12.41
C LYS A 56 9.99 10.36 11.43
N LEU A 57 9.60 10.47 10.15
CA LEU A 57 10.47 10.98 9.11
C LEU A 57 10.58 12.50 9.17
N SER A 58 11.73 13.04 8.79
CA SER A 58 11.94 14.50 8.70
C SER A 58 11.30 15.07 7.44
N GLU A 59 11.01 16.38 7.45
CA GLU A 59 10.37 17.09 6.34
C GLU A 59 11.09 16.96 4.98
N SER A 60 12.38 16.63 5.01
CA SER A 60 13.19 16.47 3.79
C SER A 60 13.02 15.11 3.11
N VAL A 61 12.44 14.12 3.80
CA VAL A 61 12.33 12.76 3.24
C VAL A 61 11.22 12.71 2.21
N THR A 62 11.59 12.44 0.96
CA THR A 62 10.67 12.32 -0.17
C THR A 62 10.46 10.88 -0.64
N TYR A 63 11.35 9.97 -0.24
CA TYR A 63 11.37 8.58 -0.69
C TYR A 63 11.67 7.60 0.45
N VAL A 64 10.91 6.52 0.49
CA VAL A 64 11.16 5.34 1.32
C VAL A 64 11.51 4.19 0.40
N GLY A 65 12.71 3.64 0.53
CA GLY A 65 13.30 2.66 -0.36
C GLY A 65 12.69 1.27 -0.29
N GLU A 66 13.18 0.39 -1.20
CA GLU A 66 12.82 -1.02 -1.22
C GLU A 66 13.14 -1.68 0.12
N SER A 67 12.19 -2.43 0.68
CA SER A 67 12.35 -3.18 1.93
C SER A 67 12.91 -2.35 3.11
N ALA A 68 12.76 -1.02 3.09
CA ALA A 68 13.39 -0.11 4.06
C ALA A 68 13.04 -0.43 5.51
N PHE A 69 11.84 -0.94 5.79
CA PHE A 69 11.35 -1.36 7.11
C PHE A 69 10.81 -2.80 7.10
N GLU A 70 11.19 -3.61 6.11
CA GLU A 70 10.76 -5.01 6.03
C GLU A 70 11.05 -5.76 7.33
N GLY A 71 10.06 -6.51 7.85
CA GLY A 71 10.21 -7.29 9.08
C GLY A 71 10.34 -6.48 10.36
N CYS A 72 10.01 -5.17 10.35
CA CYS A 72 9.90 -4.38 11.57
C CYS A 72 8.61 -4.75 12.34
N SER A 73 8.52 -5.98 12.82
CA SER A 73 7.28 -6.60 13.32
C SER A 73 6.63 -5.91 14.52
N ASN A 74 7.38 -5.10 15.29
CA ASN A 74 6.82 -4.29 16.39
C ASN A 74 6.60 -2.82 16.00
N LEU A 75 6.80 -2.44 14.74
CA LEU A 75 6.56 -1.07 14.29
C LEU A 75 5.06 -0.76 14.32
N ASN A 76 4.63 0.06 15.27
CA ASN A 76 3.23 0.38 15.50
C ASN A 76 2.77 1.55 14.64
N SER A 77 3.58 2.61 14.58
CA SER A 77 3.23 3.80 13.82
C SER A 77 4.39 4.38 13.02
N VAL A 78 4.05 4.88 11.84
CA VAL A 78 4.98 5.62 10.98
C VAL A 78 4.36 6.98 10.68
N THR A 79 5.11 8.05 10.98
CA THR A 79 4.76 9.39 10.53
C THR A 79 5.65 9.76 9.36
N LEU A 80 5.10 9.68 8.15
CA LEU A 80 5.76 10.15 6.94
C LEU A 80 5.82 11.69 6.93
N SER A 81 6.78 12.23 6.20
CA SER A 81 6.84 13.65 5.88
C SER A 81 5.69 14.05 4.93
N GLU A 82 5.25 15.31 4.99
CA GLU A 82 4.28 15.84 4.02
C GLU A 82 4.82 15.84 2.59
N ASN A 83 6.14 15.72 2.42
CA ASN A 83 6.83 15.66 1.15
C ASN A 83 7.17 14.24 0.69
N THR A 84 6.80 13.21 1.46
CA THR A 84 7.02 11.82 1.04
C THR A 84 6.07 11.45 -0.08
N GLU A 85 6.61 11.28 -1.28
CA GLU A 85 5.84 11.01 -2.50
C GLU A 85 5.81 9.53 -2.87
N THR A 86 6.86 8.78 -2.50
CA THR A 86 7.03 7.39 -2.96
C THR A 86 7.39 6.45 -1.82
N ILE A 87 6.70 5.31 -1.79
CA ILE A 87 7.01 4.15 -0.96
C ILE A 87 7.43 3.03 -1.91
N GLY A 88 8.65 2.49 -1.73
CA GLY A 88 9.24 1.44 -2.55
C GLY A 88 8.61 0.06 -2.35
N ASP A 89 9.07 -0.89 -3.17
CA ASP A 89 8.62 -2.28 -3.10
C ASP A 89 8.95 -2.89 -1.73
N CYS A 90 8.02 -3.64 -1.16
CA CYS A 90 8.17 -4.31 0.13
C CYS A 90 8.58 -3.40 1.30
N ALA A 91 8.47 -2.07 1.19
CA ALA A 91 9.01 -1.11 2.16
C ALA A 91 8.58 -1.37 3.61
N PHE A 92 7.37 -1.86 3.84
CA PHE A 92 6.80 -2.24 5.13
C PHE A 92 6.29 -3.70 5.16
N TYR A 93 6.87 -4.56 4.32
CA TYR A 93 6.53 -5.99 4.29
C TYR A 93 6.73 -6.63 5.69
N GLU A 94 5.75 -7.40 6.19
CA GLU A 94 5.76 -8.02 7.53
C GLU A 94 5.92 -7.01 8.69
N CYS A 95 5.36 -5.80 8.56
CA CYS A 95 5.18 -4.89 9.68
C CYS A 95 3.86 -5.21 10.39
N ASP A 96 3.77 -6.40 11.03
CA ASP A 96 2.53 -6.97 11.58
C ASP A 96 1.80 -6.05 12.55
N SER A 97 2.56 -5.27 13.34
CA SER A 97 2.00 -4.36 14.37
C SER A 97 1.58 -2.99 13.81
N LEU A 98 1.88 -2.69 12.55
CA LEU A 98 1.60 -1.37 11.98
C LEU A 98 0.10 -1.13 11.91
N TYR A 99 -0.39 -0.18 12.71
CA TYR A 99 -1.79 0.21 12.73
C TYR A 99 -2.05 1.62 12.20
N SER A 100 -1.01 2.45 12.08
CA SER A 100 -1.15 3.84 11.64
C SER A 100 0.02 4.31 10.78
N ILE A 101 -0.30 4.82 9.60
CA ILE A 101 0.61 5.50 8.68
C ILE A 101 -0.17 6.53 7.87
N ASN A 102 0.38 7.74 7.71
CA ASN A 102 -0.24 8.81 6.94
C ASN A 102 0.17 8.72 5.47
N LEU A 103 -0.76 8.26 4.60
CA LEU A 103 -0.50 8.05 3.17
C LEU A 103 -1.11 9.14 2.26
N GLU A 104 -1.79 10.13 2.83
CA GLU A 104 -2.56 11.13 2.08
C GLU A 104 -1.73 11.99 1.12
N ASN A 105 -0.40 12.04 1.26
CA ASN A 105 0.50 12.76 0.35
C ASN A 105 1.30 11.83 -0.57
N VAL A 106 1.18 10.51 -0.38
CA VAL A 106 1.92 9.53 -1.18
C VAL A 106 1.26 9.35 -2.53
N SER A 107 2.03 9.55 -3.59
CA SER A 107 1.56 9.40 -4.98
C SER A 107 1.85 8.02 -5.56
N GLN A 108 2.84 7.29 -5.03
CA GLN A 108 3.26 5.98 -5.55
C GLN A 108 3.55 5.00 -4.42
N ILE A 109 2.94 3.82 -4.51
CA ILE A 109 3.14 2.70 -3.58
C ILE A 109 3.59 1.50 -4.38
N GLY A 110 4.76 0.96 -4.03
CA GLY A 110 5.41 -0.16 -4.69
C GLY A 110 4.73 -1.50 -4.48
N ALA A 111 5.20 -2.52 -5.21
CA ALA A 111 4.71 -3.87 -5.10
C ALA A 111 4.97 -4.46 -3.70
N GLY A 112 3.96 -5.08 -3.11
CA GLY A 112 4.07 -5.72 -1.80
C GLY A 112 4.38 -4.77 -0.63
N ALA A 113 4.27 -3.46 -0.81
CA ALA A 113 4.76 -2.47 0.16
C ALA A 113 4.23 -2.67 1.59
N PHE A 114 3.01 -3.17 1.76
CA PHE A 114 2.36 -3.41 3.06
C PHE A 114 1.85 -4.85 3.23
N VAL A 115 2.39 -5.82 2.47
CA VAL A 115 1.97 -7.22 2.65
C VAL A 115 2.21 -7.65 4.10
N TYR A 116 1.21 -8.32 4.69
CA TYR A 116 1.20 -8.76 6.09
C TYR A 116 1.20 -7.64 7.14
N CYS A 117 0.85 -6.39 6.81
CA CYS A 117 0.54 -5.38 7.82
C CYS A 117 -0.85 -5.69 8.46
N ALA A 118 -0.89 -6.74 9.27
CA ALA A 118 -2.14 -7.36 9.71
C ALA A 118 -3.02 -6.45 10.58
N ASN A 119 -2.43 -5.47 11.27
CA ASN A 119 -3.14 -4.53 12.15
C ASN A 119 -3.53 -3.21 11.48
N LEU A 120 -3.10 -2.97 10.24
CA LEU A 120 -3.47 -1.76 9.49
C LEU A 120 -4.96 -1.79 9.18
N ASP A 121 -5.75 -0.84 9.70
CA ASP A 121 -7.21 -0.86 9.62
C ASP A 121 -7.80 0.27 8.75
N ASP A 122 -7.09 1.38 8.60
CA ASP A 122 -7.49 2.49 7.73
C ASP A 122 -6.32 3.08 6.93
N ILE A 123 -6.59 3.53 5.70
CA ILE A 123 -5.65 4.23 4.84
C ILE A 123 -6.33 5.31 4.00
N ASP A 124 -5.64 6.43 3.79
CA ASP A 124 -6.05 7.49 2.87
C ASP A 124 -5.14 7.51 1.64
N LEU A 125 -5.67 7.08 0.48
CA LEU A 125 -4.98 7.04 -0.80
C LEU A 125 -5.42 8.16 -1.74
N THR A 126 -6.00 9.25 -1.22
CA THR A 126 -6.63 10.32 -2.03
C THR A 126 -5.72 10.86 -3.14
N ASN A 127 -4.42 10.95 -2.91
CA ASN A 127 -3.44 11.44 -3.87
C ASN A 127 -2.63 10.33 -4.55
N CYS A 128 -2.94 9.06 -4.27
CA CYS A 128 -2.21 7.94 -4.85
C CYS A 128 -2.62 7.71 -6.31
N SER A 129 -1.65 7.76 -7.21
CA SER A 129 -1.83 7.52 -8.65
C SER A 129 -1.31 6.17 -9.12
N LEU A 130 -0.46 5.52 -8.33
CA LEU A 130 0.11 4.22 -8.62
C LEU A 130 0.09 3.33 -7.37
N ILE A 131 -0.55 2.17 -7.50
CA ILE A 131 -0.58 1.11 -6.50
C ILE A 131 0.04 -0.13 -7.14
N GLY A 132 1.06 -0.71 -6.51
CA GLY A 132 1.75 -1.89 -6.99
C GLY A 132 0.98 -3.19 -6.76
N GLU A 133 1.43 -4.26 -7.41
CA GLU A 133 0.90 -5.61 -7.18
C GLU A 133 1.05 -6.01 -5.70
N ASN A 134 0.01 -6.61 -5.13
CA ASN A 134 -0.01 -7.05 -3.73
C ASN A 134 0.23 -5.94 -2.68
N ALA A 135 0.15 -4.65 -3.05
CA ALA A 135 0.59 -3.55 -2.18
C ALA A 135 0.03 -3.63 -0.75
N PHE A 136 -1.22 -4.05 -0.57
CA PHE A 136 -1.90 -4.21 0.72
C PHE A 136 -2.41 -5.64 0.95
N SER A 137 -1.88 -6.62 0.20
CA SER A 137 -2.33 -8.01 0.36
C SER A 137 -2.10 -8.52 1.78
N VAL A 138 -3.07 -9.28 2.30
CA VAL A 138 -3.06 -9.87 3.65
C VAL A 138 -3.06 -8.83 4.79
N CYS A 139 -3.45 -7.57 4.53
CA CYS A 139 -3.78 -6.60 5.57
C CYS A 139 -5.16 -6.95 6.17
N GLN A 140 -5.17 -7.92 7.10
CA GLN A 140 -6.40 -8.58 7.55
C GLN A 140 -7.38 -7.68 8.31
N SER A 141 -6.91 -6.57 8.86
CA SER A 141 -7.76 -5.57 9.55
C SER A 141 -8.22 -4.44 8.63
N LEU A 142 -7.63 -4.30 7.42
CA LEU A 142 -7.88 -3.17 6.54
C LEU A 142 -9.30 -3.20 5.98
N ILE A 143 -10.12 -2.25 6.42
CA ILE A 143 -11.52 -2.13 6.01
C ILE A 143 -11.86 -0.73 5.49
N ASN A 144 -11.23 0.31 6.05
CA ASN A 144 -11.50 1.70 5.67
C ASN A 144 -10.45 2.18 4.69
N ILE A 145 -10.81 2.27 3.41
CA ILE A 145 -9.92 2.74 2.36
C ILE A 145 -10.55 3.96 1.70
N LYS A 146 -9.86 5.09 1.74
CA LYS A 146 -10.23 6.26 0.98
C LYS A 146 -9.46 6.27 -0.33
N PHE A 147 -10.15 5.99 -1.41
CA PHE A 147 -9.59 5.94 -2.76
C PHE A 147 -9.49 7.34 -3.38
N PRO A 148 -8.59 7.55 -4.37
CA PRO A 148 -8.56 8.79 -5.14
C PRO A 148 -9.81 8.92 -6.02
N ASP A 149 -10.19 10.16 -6.33
CA ASP A 149 -11.35 10.46 -7.20
C ASP A 149 -11.15 9.97 -8.65
N SER A 150 -9.89 9.75 -9.07
CA SER A 150 -9.55 9.25 -10.39
C SER A 150 -8.35 8.32 -10.33
N ILE A 151 -8.59 7.03 -10.51
CA ILE A 151 -7.56 6.00 -10.68
C ILE A 151 -7.87 5.24 -11.96
N TYR A 152 -6.86 4.83 -12.72
CA TYR A 152 -7.05 4.20 -14.02
C TYR A 152 -6.81 2.69 -14.00
N SER A 153 -6.00 2.21 -13.07
CA SER A 153 -5.74 0.79 -12.88
C SER A 153 -5.35 0.51 -11.43
N ILE A 154 -5.87 -0.57 -10.87
CA ILE A 154 -5.46 -1.14 -9.59
C ILE A 154 -5.19 -2.62 -9.84
N PRO A 155 -3.97 -3.14 -9.58
CA PRO A 155 -3.72 -4.57 -9.70
C PRO A 155 -4.76 -5.37 -8.90
N GLN A 156 -5.33 -6.42 -9.50
CA GLN A 156 -6.38 -7.20 -8.84
C GLN A 156 -5.93 -7.85 -7.53
N THR A 157 -4.61 -8.03 -7.38
CA THR A 157 -3.97 -8.56 -6.17
C THR A 157 -3.73 -7.53 -5.08
N ALA A 158 -3.86 -6.22 -5.40
CA ALA A 158 -3.43 -5.13 -4.52
C ALA A 158 -4.07 -5.16 -3.12
N PHE A 159 -5.31 -5.61 -3.00
CA PHE A 159 -6.08 -5.67 -1.75
C PHE A 159 -6.56 -7.08 -1.41
N GLU A 160 -5.93 -8.12 -1.99
CA GLU A 160 -6.31 -9.51 -1.70
C GLU A 160 -6.18 -9.84 -0.21
N TYR A 161 -7.18 -10.55 0.32
CA TYR A 161 -7.24 -10.96 1.72
C TYR A 161 -7.32 -9.81 2.74
N THR A 162 -7.66 -8.58 2.30
CA THR A 162 -8.06 -7.51 3.21
C THR A 162 -9.47 -7.74 3.73
N LEU A 163 -9.78 -7.17 4.91
CA LEU A 163 -11.16 -7.22 5.43
C LEU A 163 -12.15 -6.47 4.52
N TRP A 164 -11.68 -5.39 3.85
CA TRP A 164 -12.46 -4.63 2.86
C TRP A 164 -12.93 -5.53 1.72
N GLU A 165 -12.05 -6.33 1.13
CA GLU A 165 -12.39 -7.23 0.04
C GLU A 165 -13.25 -8.41 0.54
N GLN A 166 -12.84 -9.06 1.65
CA GLN A 166 -13.53 -10.24 2.19
C GLN A 166 -14.94 -9.95 2.73
N SER A 167 -15.20 -8.73 3.17
CA SER A 167 -16.52 -8.30 3.64
C SER A 167 -17.45 -7.81 2.53
N ALA A 168 -16.93 -7.69 1.29
CA ALA A 168 -17.73 -7.24 0.15
C ALA A 168 -18.79 -8.30 -0.23
N PRO A 169 -20.02 -7.87 -0.58
CA PRO A 169 -21.01 -8.78 -1.13
C PRO A 169 -20.60 -9.28 -2.52
N ASP A 170 -21.17 -10.42 -2.93
CA ASP A 170 -21.00 -10.91 -4.30
C ASP A 170 -21.41 -9.85 -5.33
N GLY A 171 -20.67 -9.77 -6.43
CA GLY A 171 -20.88 -8.82 -7.51
C GLY A 171 -19.71 -7.88 -7.73
N VAL A 172 -20.00 -6.67 -8.24
CA VAL A 172 -18.95 -5.68 -8.54
C VAL A 172 -18.45 -5.02 -7.25
N LEU A 173 -17.17 -5.20 -6.95
CA LEU A 173 -16.46 -4.44 -5.92
C LEU A 173 -15.97 -3.12 -6.52
N TYR A 174 -16.25 -2.02 -5.83
CA TYR A 174 -15.89 -0.68 -6.25
C TYR A 174 -14.87 -0.04 -5.32
N ALA A 175 -13.84 0.55 -5.91
CA ALA A 175 -12.93 1.49 -5.26
C ALA A 175 -13.43 2.92 -5.54
N GLY A 176 -14.29 3.47 -4.68
CA GLY A 176 -15.06 4.68 -5.01
C GLY A 176 -16.01 4.43 -6.19
N ASP A 177 -15.84 5.18 -7.28
CA ASP A 177 -16.60 5.03 -8.52
C ASP A 177 -15.84 4.27 -9.63
N PHE A 178 -14.71 3.65 -9.27
CA PHE A 178 -13.92 2.76 -10.11
C PHE A 178 -14.37 1.30 -9.91
N ALA A 179 -14.78 0.62 -10.98
CA ALA A 179 -15.14 -0.81 -10.92
C ALA A 179 -13.86 -1.66 -10.85
N TYR A 180 -13.54 -2.17 -9.66
CA TYR A 180 -12.27 -2.79 -9.35
C TYR A 180 -12.19 -4.26 -9.77
N LYS A 181 -13.09 -5.10 -9.27
CA LYS A 181 -13.15 -6.52 -9.61
C LYS A 181 -14.51 -7.16 -9.28
N ILE A 182 -14.71 -8.40 -9.70
CA ILE A 182 -15.87 -9.20 -9.30
C ILE A 182 -15.53 -10.00 -8.04
N ILE A 183 -16.46 -10.01 -7.08
CA ILE A 183 -16.41 -10.84 -5.87
C ILE A 183 -17.42 -11.98 -6.00
N GLY A 184 -17.00 -13.17 -5.58
CA GLY A 184 -17.83 -14.38 -5.61
C GLY A 184 -18.07 -14.93 -7.02
N ASP A 185 -19.01 -15.88 -7.12
CA ASP A 185 -19.38 -16.53 -8.38
C ASP A 185 -20.45 -15.70 -9.10
N PHE A 186 -20.04 -14.81 -10.01
CA PHE A 186 -20.98 -14.02 -10.81
C PHE A 186 -21.53 -14.86 -11.96
N THR A 187 -22.76 -15.37 -11.80
CA THR A 187 -23.43 -16.27 -12.77
C THR A 187 -24.57 -15.62 -13.54
N ASP A 188 -24.84 -14.33 -13.32
CA ASP A 188 -25.88 -13.61 -14.03
C ASP A 188 -25.51 -13.40 -15.51
N SER A 189 -26.51 -13.51 -16.37
CA SER A 189 -26.32 -13.30 -17.82
C SER A 189 -26.19 -11.83 -18.21
N THR A 190 -26.44 -10.90 -17.27
CA THR A 190 -26.37 -9.46 -17.50
C THR A 190 -25.59 -8.79 -16.38
N LEU A 191 -24.50 -8.13 -16.75
CA LEU A 191 -23.72 -7.27 -15.84
C LEU A 191 -24.16 -5.82 -16.00
N THR A 192 -24.46 -5.15 -14.89
CA THR A 192 -24.83 -3.74 -14.88
C THR A 192 -23.97 -2.98 -13.88
N PHE A 193 -23.30 -1.93 -14.32
CA PHE A 193 -22.50 -1.06 -13.49
C PHE A 193 -23.34 0.07 -12.87
N LYS A 194 -22.84 0.68 -11.78
CA LYS A 194 -23.44 1.87 -11.17
C LYS A 194 -23.41 3.05 -12.14
N ASP A 195 -24.42 3.94 -12.07
CA ASP A 195 -24.56 5.08 -12.98
C ASP A 195 -23.38 6.08 -12.95
N ASN A 196 -22.65 6.14 -11.84
CA ASN A 196 -21.48 7.01 -11.66
C ASN A 196 -20.14 6.33 -11.95
N THR A 197 -20.11 5.07 -12.41
CA THR A 197 -18.87 4.39 -12.73
C THR A 197 -18.13 5.09 -13.86
N TYR A 198 -16.92 5.60 -13.58
CA TYR A 198 -16.11 6.32 -14.59
C TYR A 198 -15.08 5.42 -15.28
N ALA A 199 -14.66 4.32 -14.65
CA ALA A 199 -13.70 3.41 -15.24
C ALA A 199 -13.91 1.97 -14.77
N ILE A 200 -13.48 1.01 -15.59
CA ILE A 200 -13.49 -0.42 -15.34
C ILE A 200 -12.05 -0.91 -15.40
N ASN A 201 -11.65 -1.73 -14.42
CA ASN A 201 -10.29 -2.23 -14.25
C ASN A 201 -9.86 -3.19 -15.38
N ASP A 202 -8.56 -3.40 -15.48
CA ASP A 202 -7.98 -4.46 -16.32
C ASP A 202 -8.47 -5.84 -15.86
N ASP A 203 -8.58 -6.79 -16.78
CA ASP A 203 -8.97 -8.19 -16.55
C ASP A 203 -10.28 -8.37 -15.74
N PHE A 204 -11.16 -7.37 -15.74
CA PHE A 204 -12.31 -7.25 -14.83
C PHE A 204 -13.25 -8.46 -14.83
N LEU A 205 -13.55 -9.00 -16.00
CA LEU A 205 -14.48 -10.13 -16.22
C LEU A 205 -13.79 -11.31 -16.92
N SER A 206 -12.47 -11.42 -16.81
CA SER A 206 -11.70 -12.46 -17.48
C SER A 206 -12.23 -13.87 -17.16
N TYR A 207 -12.38 -14.68 -18.20
CA TYR A 207 -12.84 -16.07 -18.11
C TYR A 207 -14.28 -16.25 -17.59
N ASN A 208 -15.13 -15.21 -17.56
CA ASN A 208 -16.54 -15.38 -17.18
C ASN A 208 -17.37 -15.85 -18.37
N GLU A 209 -17.89 -17.08 -18.28
CA GLU A 209 -18.69 -17.70 -19.35
C GLU A 209 -20.19 -17.38 -19.27
N TYR A 210 -20.67 -16.77 -18.19
CA TYR A 210 -22.09 -16.56 -17.89
C TYR A 210 -22.62 -15.26 -18.44
N VAL A 211 -21.86 -14.18 -18.40
CA VAL A 211 -22.30 -12.86 -18.86
C VAL A 211 -22.48 -12.85 -20.38
N LYS A 212 -23.67 -12.46 -20.84
CA LYS A 212 -24.05 -12.34 -22.25
C LYS A 212 -24.39 -10.91 -22.65
N LYS A 213 -24.63 -10.04 -21.65
CA LYS A 213 -24.98 -8.65 -21.85
C LYS A 213 -24.31 -7.78 -20.79
N ILE A 214 -23.78 -6.63 -21.20
CA ILE A 214 -23.21 -5.63 -20.30
C ILE A 214 -23.94 -4.31 -20.52
N ASN A 215 -24.41 -3.70 -19.44
CA ASN A 215 -24.98 -2.37 -19.43
C ASN A 215 -23.95 -1.39 -18.87
N LEU A 216 -23.40 -0.54 -19.72
CA LEU A 216 -22.41 0.46 -19.37
C LEU A 216 -23.09 1.79 -19.04
N PRO A 217 -22.65 2.53 -18.02
CA PRO A 217 -23.21 3.84 -17.69
C PRO A 217 -22.67 4.95 -18.61
N ASP A 218 -23.44 6.04 -18.76
CA ASP A 218 -23.03 7.20 -19.57
C ASP A 218 -21.80 7.95 -18.99
N SER A 219 -21.49 7.76 -17.70
CA SER A 219 -20.33 8.33 -17.03
C SER A 219 -19.00 7.65 -17.40
N LEU A 220 -19.05 6.48 -18.05
CA LEU A 220 -17.86 5.67 -18.31
C LEU A 220 -16.91 6.36 -19.30
N THR A 221 -15.67 6.56 -18.88
CA THR A 221 -14.62 7.20 -19.68
C THR A 221 -13.46 6.25 -20.03
N SER A 222 -13.31 5.12 -19.31
CA SER A 222 -12.22 4.18 -19.53
C SER A 222 -12.66 2.73 -19.28
N ILE A 223 -12.10 1.83 -20.08
CA ILE A 223 -12.20 0.38 -19.92
C ILE A 223 -10.79 -0.16 -19.98
N GLY A 224 -10.39 -0.92 -18.96
CA GLY A 224 -9.06 -1.48 -18.83
C GLY A 224 -8.73 -2.56 -19.88
N ALA A 225 -7.47 -2.95 -19.94
CA ALA A 225 -6.98 -3.99 -20.83
C ALA A 225 -7.67 -5.33 -20.50
N SER A 226 -8.05 -6.09 -21.53
CA SER A 226 -8.71 -7.42 -21.39
C SER A 226 -9.92 -7.44 -20.43
N ALA A 227 -10.56 -6.30 -20.16
CA ALA A 227 -11.61 -6.17 -19.13
C ALA A 227 -12.78 -7.15 -19.32
N PHE A 228 -13.01 -7.64 -20.54
CA PHE A 228 -14.12 -8.53 -20.91
C PHE A 228 -13.67 -9.71 -21.78
N GLU A 229 -12.41 -10.12 -21.70
CA GLU A 229 -11.83 -11.21 -22.51
C GLU A 229 -12.22 -12.60 -21.99
#